data_36e459450f275ec67e5a3961273e987c
#
_entry.id   36e459450f275ec67e5a3961273e987c
#
_cell.length_a   1.000
_cell.length_b   1.000
_cell.length_c   1.000
_cell.angle_alpha   90.00
_cell.angle_beta   90.00
_cell.angle_gamma   90.00
#
_symmetry.space_group_name_H-M   'P 1'
#
loop_
_entity.id
_entity.type
_entity.pdbx_description
1 polymer ?
#
loop_
_entity_poly.entity_id
_entity_poly.type
_entity_poly.pdbx_seq_one_letter_code
_entity_poly.pdbx_strand_id
1 'polypeptide(L)'
;MLSCLLLIGGCSSEESQPAAADWTEDEVTFTADGLTIYGTYRHRPDTTGPAALLISESGQTDRNGDNAVAGPVGNMRQLAELLSGHDVASLRYDKVGTGRTGIGPYAARPADVGSAVYTTGAAAALRFLADQPGTERDRVSIYAVGEGAVHAMTLAAATTPDAPKVHSLGLLQPLPGRYLDIVTDRVRGQASPEVLAQWLAAVDQIRTAGTVPAQLPEGLSAIVNPGNVKAVIEADRIDPLALAADLPAGTPVLLTCSDADGQARCEALRPLIQALKHTALTVVELDGVSHVLRDDPTDNVANYANGDPLSPQVVSAIDGFVGK
;
A
#
# COMPACT_ATOMS: atom_id res chain seq x y z
N MET A 1 -59.51 59.00 -5.84
CA MET A 1 -58.28 58.67 -5.07
C MET A 1 -57.72 57.37 -5.54
N LEU A 2 -56.65 57.43 -6.35
CA LEU A 2 -56.06 56.30 -6.99
C LEU A 2 -54.71 56.03 -6.29
N SER A 3 -54.57 54.87 -5.62
CA SER A 3 -53.36 54.52 -4.86
C SER A 3 -52.47 53.61 -5.78
N CYS A 4 -51.30 54.12 -6.19
CA CYS A 4 -50.29 53.36 -6.92
C CYS A 4 -49.44 52.57 -5.91
N LEU A 5 -49.48 51.24 -5.97
CA LEU A 5 -48.49 50.35 -5.33
C LEU A 5 -47.30 50.20 -6.26
N LEU A 6 -46.14 50.65 -5.82
CA LEU A 6 -44.83 50.34 -6.43
C LEU A 6 -44.37 49.01 -5.89
N LEU A 7 -44.24 47.97 -6.78
CA LEU A 7 -43.55 46.73 -6.54
C LEU A 7 -42.06 46.95 -6.84
N ILE A 8 -41.22 46.93 -5.80
CA ILE A 8 -39.76 46.87 -5.93
C ILE A 8 -39.36 45.40 -6.10
N GLY A 9 -39.07 45.01 -7.33
CA GLY A 9 -38.46 43.71 -7.62
C GLY A 9 -36.97 43.72 -7.25
N GLY A 10 -36.62 43.08 -6.15
CA GLY A 10 -35.23 42.80 -5.81
C GLY A 10 -34.68 41.66 -6.72
N CYS A 11 -33.77 41.97 -7.65
CA CYS A 11 -32.95 40.98 -8.30
C CYS A 11 -31.89 40.50 -7.30
N SER A 12 -32.08 39.32 -6.74
CA SER A 12 -31.00 38.59 -6.09
C SER A 12 -30.11 38.01 -7.20
N SER A 13 -28.94 38.60 -7.40
CA SER A 13 -27.88 37.95 -8.15
C SER A 13 -27.39 36.74 -7.32
N GLU A 14 -27.83 35.54 -7.68
CA GLU A 14 -27.12 34.31 -7.27
C GLU A 14 -25.72 34.40 -7.88
N GLU A 15 -24.74 34.72 -7.05
CA GLU A 15 -23.35 34.42 -7.37
C GLU A 15 -23.22 32.89 -7.52
N SER A 16 -23.19 32.42 -8.77
CA SER A 16 -22.86 31.04 -9.04
C SER A 16 -21.44 30.80 -8.52
N GLN A 17 -21.33 30.04 -7.42
CA GLN A 17 -20.03 29.47 -7.00
C GLN A 17 -19.43 28.76 -8.22
N PRO A 18 -18.16 29.03 -8.55
CA PRO A 18 -17.50 28.29 -9.63
C PRO A 18 -17.60 26.79 -9.31
N ALA A 19 -18.06 26.01 -10.27
CA ALA A 19 -18.09 24.55 -10.13
C ALA A 19 -16.68 24.10 -9.76
N ALA A 20 -16.57 23.28 -8.69
CA ALA A 20 -15.29 22.72 -8.30
C ALA A 20 -14.69 22.00 -9.52
N ALA A 21 -13.43 22.32 -9.86
CA ALA A 21 -12.75 21.69 -11.00
C ALA A 21 -12.83 20.16 -10.86
N ASP A 22 -13.14 19.50 -11.97
CA ASP A 22 -13.22 18.03 -11.99
C ASP A 22 -11.84 17.41 -11.71
N TRP A 23 -11.84 16.22 -11.12
CA TRP A 23 -10.65 15.43 -10.93
C TRP A 23 -10.12 14.94 -12.28
N THR A 24 -8.81 15.12 -12.50
CA THR A 24 -8.10 14.61 -13.68
C THR A 24 -7.12 13.51 -13.31
N GLU A 25 -6.83 12.64 -14.25
CA GLU A 25 -5.79 11.61 -14.12
C GLU A 25 -4.76 11.81 -15.25
N ASP A 26 -3.54 12.16 -14.87
CA ASP A 26 -2.43 12.32 -15.77
C ASP A 26 -1.50 11.10 -15.72
N GLU A 27 -1.17 10.56 -16.91
CA GLU A 27 -0.08 9.60 -17.02
C GLU A 27 1.24 10.32 -16.79
N VAL A 28 2.00 9.87 -15.80
CA VAL A 28 3.26 10.47 -15.40
C VAL A 28 4.41 9.48 -15.45
N THR A 29 5.63 10.00 -15.54
CA THR A 29 6.86 9.18 -15.45
C THR A 29 7.88 9.86 -14.56
N PHE A 30 8.64 9.04 -13.85
CA PHE A 30 9.79 9.44 -13.06
C PHE A 30 10.84 8.33 -13.08
N THR A 31 12.03 8.57 -12.54
CA THR A 31 13.14 7.61 -12.62
C THR A 31 13.62 7.18 -11.25
N ALA A 32 14.00 5.90 -11.14
CA ALA A 32 14.66 5.32 -9.97
C ALA A 32 15.77 4.38 -10.46
N ASP A 33 17.02 4.65 -10.14
CA ASP A 33 18.20 3.84 -10.50
C ASP A 33 18.25 3.41 -11.99
N GLY A 34 17.92 4.35 -12.89
CA GLY A 34 17.90 4.10 -14.33
C GLY A 34 16.65 3.39 -14.85
N LEU A 35 15.71 3.04 -13.99
CA LEU A 35 14.40 2.52 -14.36
C LEU A 35 13.42 3.68 -14.56
N THR A 36 12.75 3.73 -15.73
CA THR A 36 11.61 4.63 -15.93
C THR A 36 10.37 4.00 -15.31
N ILE A 37 9.80 4.67 -14.30
CA ILE A 37 8.59 4.25 -13.62
C ILE A 37 7.41 5.03 -14.18
N TYR A 38 6.34 4.32 -14.50
CA TYR A 38 5.08 4.90 -14.96
C TYR A 38 4.08 4.96 -13.82
N GLY A 39 3.32 6.06 -13.76
CA GLY A 39 2.31 6.28 -12.73
C GLY A 39 1.09 6.99 -13.28
N THR A 40 0.06 7.07 -12.45
CA THR A 40 -1.14 7.89 -12.65
C THR A 40 -1.24 8.88 -11.51
N TYR A 41 -1.15 10.17 -11.81
CA TYR A 41 -1.35 11.26 -10.87
C TYR A 41 -2.79 11.77 -11.00
N ARG A 42 -3.57 11.57 -9.93
CA ARG A 42 -4.95 12.03 -9.83
C ARG A 42 -5.01 13.28 -8.99
N HIS A 43 -5.46 14.39 -9.58
CA HIS A 43 -5.45 15.70 -8.94
C HIS A 43 -6.57 16.61 -9.50
N ARG A 44 -6.81 17.74 -8.84
CA ARG A 44 -7.58 18.84 -9.42
C ARG A 44 -6.64 19.87 -10.02
N PRO A 45 -6.86 20.31 -11.27
CA PRO A 45 -6.10 21.40 -11.88
C PRO A 45 -6.19 22.69 -11.03
N ASP A 46 -5.11 23.45 -11.03
CA ASP A 46 -5.04 24.78 -10.39
C ASP A 46 -5.36 24.81 -8.89
N THR A 47 -5.29 23.66 -8.21
CA THR A 47 -5.47 23.58 -6.76
C THR A 47 -4.18 23.08 -6.09
N THR A 48 -3.97 23.52 -4.85
CA THR A 48 -2.89 23.00 -3.99
C THR A 48 -3.53 22.42 -2.72
N GLY A 49 -3.12 21.21 -2.34
CA GLY A 49 -3.70 20.53 -1.22
C GLY A 49 -2.90 19.29 -0.78
N PRO A 50 -3.47 18.51 0.15
CA PRO A 50 -2.87 17.26 0.59
C PRO A 50 -2.78 16.26 -0.54
N ALA A 51 -1.78 15.38 -0.47
CA ALA A 51 -1.59 14.33 -1.45
C ALA A 51 -1.24 12.99 -0.78
N ALA A 52 -1.53 11.89 -1.47
CA ALA A 52 -1.24 10.54 -0.99
C ALA A 52 -0.49 9.71 -2.03
N LEU A 53 0.61 9.10 -1.62
CA LEU A 53 1.25 8.03 -2.36
C LEU A 53 0.52 6.71 -2.06
N LEU A 54 0.12 5.98 -3.10
CA LEU A 54 -0.50 4.67 -2.97
C LEU A 54 0.49 3.58 -3.36
N ILE A 55 0.79 2.68 -2.42
CA ILE A 55 1.73 1.57 -2.63
C ILE A 55 0.94 0.26 -2.64
N SER A 56 0.95 -0.42 -3.79
CA SER A 56 0.22 -1.66 -3.99
C SER A 56 0.88 -2.85 -3.26
N GLU A 57 0.11 -3.93 -3.12
CA GLU A 57 0.46 -5.22 -2.53
C GLU A 57 1.72 -5.85 -3.15
N SER A 58 2.22 -6.91 -2.55
CA SER A 58 3.41 -7.68 -2.92
C SER A 58 3.47 -8.14 -4.38
N GLY A 59 4.66 -8.57 -4.80
CA GLY A 59 4.87 -9.19 -6.10
C GLY A 59 4.57 -8.27 -7.29
N GLN A 60 4.13 -8.89 -8.40
CA GLN A 60 3.84 -8.19 -9.65
C GLN A 60 2.44 -7.58 -9.65
N THR A 61 2.13 -6.76 -8.65
CA THR A 61 0.87 -6.01 -8.54
C THR A 61 1.10 -4.57 -9.03
N ASP A 62 0.32 -4.17 -10.02
CA ASP A 62 0.47 -2.88 -10.71
C ASP A 62 -0.15 -1.70 -9.92
N ARG A 63 -0.18 -0.52 -10.55
CA ARG A 63 -0.71 0.73 -9.98
C ARG A 63 -2.20 0.69 -9.64
N ASN A 64 -2.97 -0.23 -10.23
CA ASN A 64 -4.39 -0.39 -9.96
C ASN A 64 -4.68 -1.42 -8.87
N GLY A 65 -3.67 -2.19 -8.47
CA GLY A 65 -3.81 -3.37 -7.62
C GLY A 65 -4.05 -4.67 -8.42
N ASP A 66 -3.89 -4.63 -9.75
CA ASP A 66 -4.10 -5.75 -10.65
C ASP A 66 -2.84 -6.60 -10.75
N ASN A 67 -3.00 -7.92 -10.86
CA ASN A 67 -1.90 -8.85 -11.09
C ASN A 67 -2.33 -10.11 -11.86
N ALA A 68 -1.36 -10.86 -12.36
CA ALA A 68 -1.62 -12.03 -13.20
C ALA A 68 -2.32 -13.20 -12.49
N VAL A 69 -2.22 -13.27 -11.16
CA VAL A 69 -2.83 -14.35 -10.35
C VAL A 69 -4.26 -14.01 -9.96
N ALA A 70 -4.48 -12.82 -9.40
CA ALA A 70 -5.78 -12.38 -8.91
C ALA A 70 -6.65 -11.73 -10.01
N GLY A 71 -6.03 -11.28 -11.12
CA GLY A 71 -6.73 -10.57 -12.19
C GLY A 71 -6.89 -9.06 -11.93
N PRO A 72 -7.91 -8.41 -12.54
CA PRO A 72 -8.16 -6.98 -12.42
C PRO A 72 -8.86 -6.65 -11.09
N VAL A 73 -8.08 -6.56 -10.02
CA VAL A 73 -8.58 -6.27 -8.67
C VAL A 73 -9.09 -4.83 -8.55
N GLY A 74 -8.31 -3.84 -8.98
CA GLY A 74 -8.74 -2.44 -9.03
C GLY A 74 -8.85 -1.71 -7.68
N ASN A 75 -8.45 -2.32 -6.56
CA ASN A 75 -8.59 -1.74 -5.22
C ASN A 75 -7.79 -0.44 -5.04
N MET A 76 -6.59 -0.34 -5.63
CA MET A 76 -5.77 0.88 -5.54
C MET A 76 -6.37 2.05 -6.34
N ARG A 77 -7.06 1.76 -7.46
CA ARG A 77 -7.82 2.77 -8.20
C ARG A 77 -9.01 3.26 -7.38
N GLN A 78 -9.77 2.35 -6.77
CA GLN A 78 -10.91 2.71 -5.91
C GLN A 78 -10.45 3.51 -4.68
N LEU A 79 -9.27 3.19 -4.11
CA LEU A 79 -8.68 3.96 -3.02
C LEU A 79 -8.33 5.40 -3.45
N ALA A 80 -7.78 5.59 -4.65
CA ALA A 80 -7.51 6.91 -5.21
C ALA A 80 -8.80 7.73 -5.41
N GLU A 81 -9.87 7.08 -5.88
CA GLU A 81 -11.20 7.69 -6.04
C GLU A 81 -11.79 8.11 -4.69
N LEU A 82 -11.67 7.24 -3.66
CA LEU A 82 -12.11 7.54 -2.30
C LEU A 82 -11.39 8.76 -1.73
N LEU A 83 -10.06 8.81 -1.84
CA LEU A 83 -9.25 9.94 -1.36
C LEU A 83 -9.60 11.25 -2.07
N SER A 84 -9.98 11.19 -3.34
CA SER A 84 -10.46 12.35 -4.09
C SER A 84 -11.75 12.92 -3.49
N GLY A 85 -12.61 12.10 -2.90
CA GLY A 85 -13.80 12.55 -2.16
C GLY A 85 -13.47 13.39 -0.91
N HIS A 86 -12.21 13.34 -0.45
CA HIS A 86 -11.68 14.12 0.68
C HIS A 86 -10.71 15.23 0.24
N ASP A 87 -10.74 15.61 -1.02
CA ASP A 87 -9.85 16.62 -1.61
C ASP A 87 -8.35 16.27 -1.52
N VAL A 88 -8.01 14.98 -1.50
CA VAL A 88 -6.64 14.47 -1.48
C VAL A 88 -6.23 14.01 -2.87
N ALA A 89 -5.20 14.65 -3.45
CA ALA A 89 -4.57 14.19 -4.68
C ALA A 89 -3.84 12.86 -4.44
N SER A 90 -3.63 12.04 -5.48
CA SER A 90 -2.96 10.77 -5.30
C SER A 90 -2.06 10.37 -6.45
N LEU A 91 -0.97 9.66 -6.12
CA LEU A 91 -0.08 9.02 -7.09
C LEU A 91 -0.13 7.50 -6.90
N ARG A 92 -0.49 6.77 -7.95
CA ARG A 92 -0.37 5.32 -8.09
C ARG A 92 0.72 5.03 -9.10
N TYR A 93 1.56 4.04 -8.91
CA TYR A 93 2.65 3.75 -9.83
C TYR A 93 2.84 2.24 -10.05
N ASP A 94 3.33 1.88 -11.24
CA ASP A 94 3.72 0.52 -11.55
C ASP A 94 5.08 0.21 -10.94
N LYS A 95 5.15 -0.75 -10.04
CA LYS A 95 6.42 -1.24 -9.50
C LYS A 95 7.26 -1.90 -10.60
N VAL A 96 8.56 -2.10 -10.35
CA VAL A 96 9.41 -2.89 -11.24
C VAL A 96 8.77 -4.25 -11.54
N GLY A 97 8.76 -4.64 -12.80
CA GLY A 97 8.15 -5.90 -13.26
C GLY A 97 6.65 -5.84 -13.49
N THR A 98 5.99 -4.66 -13.34
CA THR A 98 4.54 -4.53 -13.53
C THR A 98 4.19 -3.48 -14.57
N GLY A 99 2.96 -3.55 -15.07
CA GLY A 99 2.35 -2.55 -15.93
C GLY A 99 3.26 -2.04 -17.05
N ARG A 100 3.29 -0.72 -17.23
CA ARG A 100 4.15 -0.07 -18.24
C ARG A 100 5.62 0.09 -17.81
N THR A 101 5.90 0.01 -16.50
CA THR A 101 7.28 0.07 -15.99
C THR A 101 8.09 -1.14 -16.45
N GLY A 102 7.48 -2.33 -16.46
CA GLY A 102 8.16 -3.55 -16.83
C GLY A 102 9.39 -3.81 -15.96
N ILE A 103 10.28 -4.69 -16.44
CA ILE A 103 11.48 -5.09 -15.69
C ILE A 103 12.69 -4.18 -16.01
N GLY A 104 12.65 -3.42 -17.09
CA GLY A 104 13.66 -2.43 -17.47
C GLY A 104 15.11 -2.95 -17.42
N PRO A 105 16.04 -2.26 -16.73
CA PRO A 105 17.46 -2.63 -16.68
C PRO A 105 17.72 -3.96 -15.99
N TYR A 106 16.75 -4.53 -15.27
CA TYR A 106 16.87 -5.81 -14.58
C TYR A 106 16.60 -7.01 -15.48
N ALA A 107 16.24 -6.84 -16.77
CA ALA A 107 15.89 -7.92 -17.69
C ALA A 107 16.99 -9.00 -17.81
N ALA A 108 18.26 -8.59 -17.76
CA ALA A 108 19.39 -9.54 -17.78
C ALA A 108 19.65 -10.23 -16.43
N ARG A 109 19.14 -9.69 -15.33
CA ARG A 109 19.36 -10.19 -13.96
C ARG A 109 18.09 -10.01 -13.12
N PRO A 110 16.99 -10.70 -13.43
CA PRO A 110 15.72 -10.56 -12.73
C PRO A 110 15.80 -10.92 -11.24
N ALA A 111 16.75 -11.79 -10.86
CA ALA A 111 17.02 -12.13 -9.47
C ALA A 111 17.61 -10.97 -8.63
N ASP A 112 18.01 -9.86 -9.25
CA ASP A 112 18.44 -8.65 -8.55
C ASP A 112 17.25 -7.75 -8.15
N VAL A 113 16.03 -8.05 -8.59
CA VAL A 113 14.81 -7.36 -8.15
C VAL A 113 14.40 -7.91 -6.79
N GLY A 114 14.67 -7.16 -5.76
CA GLY A 114 14.30 -7.47 -4.38
C GLY A 114 13.62 -6.26 -3.71
N SER A 115 13.39 -6.37 -2.41
CA SER A 115 12.68 -5.35 -1.62
C SER A 115 13.35 -3.97 -1.69
N ALA A 116 14.69 -3.89 -1.78
CA ALA A 116 15.40 -2.62 -1.90
C ALA A 116 15.04 -1.88 -3.19
N VAL A 117 14.87 -2.60 -4.31
CA VAL A 117 14.46 -2.02 -5.59
C VAL A 117 13.05 -1.43 -5.50
N TYR A 118 12.13 -2.16 -4.85
CA TYR A 118 10.78 -1.66 -4.61
C TYR A 118 10.78 -0.43 -3.71
N THR A 119 11.56 -0.43 -2.62
CA THR A 119 11.71 0.74 -1.73
C THR A 119 12.30 1.95 -2.47
N THR A 120 13.30 1.74 -3.33
CA THR A 120 13.89 2.81 -4.15
C THR A 120 12.86 3.41 -5.11
N GLY A 121 12.04 2.57 -5.75
CA GLY A 121 10.93 3.01 -6.58
C GLY A 121 9.89 3.82 -5.80
N ALA A 122 9.50 3.35 -4.61
CA ALA A 122 8.57 4.05 -3.73
C ALA A 122 9.13 5.41 -3.25
N ALA A 123 10.44 5.48 -2.95
CA ALA A 123 11.10 6.74 -2.58
C ALA A 123 11.12 7.75 -3.73
N ALA A 124 11.34 7.29 -4.96
CA ALA A 124 11.26 8.13 -6.14
C ALA A 124 9.83 8.63 -6.40
N ALA A 125 8.82 7.76 -6.22
CA ALA A 125 7.42 8.12 -6.33
C ALA A 125 7.01 9.18 -5.28
N LEU A 126 7.46 9.02 -4.03
CA LEU A 126 7.20 9.98 -2.96
C LEU A 126 7.80 11.36 -3.26
N ARG A 127 9.06 11.40 -3.73
CA ARG A 127 9.71 12.66 -4.15
C ARG A 127 8.95 13.30 -5.32
N PHE A 128 8.63 12.51 -6.35
CA PHE A 128 7.87 13.00 -7.50
C PHE A 128 6.55 13.63 -7.07
N LEU A 129 5.79 12.97 -6.20
CA LEU A 129 4.51 13.47 -5.69
C LEU A 129 4.69 14.76 -4.86
N ALA A 130 5.67 14.79 -3.96
CA ALA A 130 5.95 15.95 -3.12
C ALA A 130 6.41 17.19 -3.92
N ASP A 131 6.98 17.00 -5.11
CA ASP A 131 7.44 18.06 -6.00
C ASP A 131 6.37 18.53 -7.00
N GLN A 132 5.15 17.94 -7.00
CA GLN A 132 4.06 18.41 -7.86
C GLN A 132 3.57 19.79 -7.41
N PRO A 133 3.32 20.73 -8.35
CA PRO A 133 2.86 22.08 -8.00
C PRO A 133 1.57 22.12 -7.18
N GLY A 134 0.70 21.11 -7.37
CA GLY A 134 -0.56 20.96 -6.63
C GLY A 134 -0.45 20.26 -5.28
N THR A 135 0.78 19.94 -4.81
CA THR A 135 0.99 19.18 -3.56
C THR A 135 1.49 20.08 -2.44
N GLU A 136 0.79 20.11 -1.31
CA GLU A 136 1.31 20.63 -0.05
C GLU A 136 2.37 19.66 0.51
N ARG A 137 3.64 20.00 0.35
CA ARG A 137 4.78 19.12 0.63
C ARG A 137 4.80 18.55 2.05
N ASP A 138 4.28 19.29 3.03
CA ASP A 138 4.20 18.88 4.44
C ASP A 138 2.95 18.04 4.75
N ARG A 139 2.08 17.83 3.77
CA ARG A 139 0.83 17.07 3.89
C ARG A 139 0.76 15.90 2.92
N VAL A 140 1.90 15.24 2.71
CA VAL A 140 1.98 14.03 1.89
C VAL A 140 1.85 12.80 2.78
N SER A 141 0.79 12.02 2.57
CA SER A 141 0.51 10.77 3.28
C SER A 141 0.88 9.56 2.41
N ILE A 142 1.01 8.38 3.02
CA ILE A 142 1.18 7.13 2.28
C ILE A 142 0.09 6.15 2.71
N TYR A 143 -0.65 5.60 1.75
CA TYR A 143 -1.56 4.48 1.95
C TYR A 143 -1.00 3.25 1.25
N ALA A 144 -0.86 2.16 1.97
CA ALA A 144 -0.21 0.97 1.49
C ALA A 144 -0.95 -0.30 1.90
N VAL A 145 -1.06 -1.26 0.98
CA VAL A 145 -1.72 -2.54 1.22
C VAL A 145 -0.65 -3.63 1.40
N GLY A 146 -0.83 -4.52 2.36
CA GLY A 146 -0.01 -5.69 2.58
C GLY A 146 1.49 -5.40 2.71
N GLU A 147 2.33 -5.97 1.84
CA GLU A 147 3.79 -5.71 1.80
C GLU A 147 4.12 -4.23 1.50
N GLY A 148 3.26 -3.52 0.79
CA GLY A 148 3.44 -2.09 0.56
C GLY A 148 3.64 -1.28 1.84
N ALA A 149 3.07 -1.74 2.96
CA ALA A 149 3.23 -1.14 4.28
C ALA A 149 4.68 -1.14 4.78
N VAL A 150 5.48 -2.15 4.40
CA VAL A 150 6.93 -2.21 4.72
C VAL A 150 7.66 -1.03 4.09
N HIS A 151 7.39 -0.77 2.80
CA HIS A 151 7.99 0.35 2.08
C HIS A 151 7.49 1.69 2.65
N ALA A 152 6.20 1.81 2.98
CA ALA A 152 5.62 2.99 3.60
C ALA A 152 6.29 3.33 4.93
N MET A 153 6.47 2.36 5.84
CA MET A 153 7.16 2.56 7.11
C MET A 153 8.63 2.91 6.91
N THR A 154 9.33 2.26 5.96
CA THR A 154 10.72 2.58 5.62
C THR A 154 10.87 4.04 5.18
N LEU A 155 9.95 4.54 4.33
CA LEU A 155 9.98 5.93 3.88
C LEU A 155 9.67 6.90 5.01
N ALA A 156 8.73 6.58 5.88
CA ALA A 156 8.34 7.43 7.00
C ALA A 156 9.41 7.50 8.11
N ALA A 157 10.19 6.44 8.29
CA ALA A 157 11.32 6.40 9.22
C ALA A 157 12.60 7.03 8.64
N ALA A 158 12.64 7.37 7.33
CA ALA A 158 13.83 7.91 6.69
C ALA A 158 14.19 9.30 7.26
N THR A 159 15.44 9.46 7.67
CA THR A 159 15.96 10.70 8.27
C THR A 159 16.91 11.48 7.37
N THR A 160 17.00 11.11 6.08
CA THR A 160 17.86 11.82 5.15
C THR A 160 17.33 13.23 4.88
N PRO A 161 18.18 14.26 4.80
CA PRO A 161 17.76 15.66 4.67
C PRO A 161 16.84 15.93 3.47
N ASP A 162 17.02 15.16 2.39
CA ASP A 162 16.27 15.34 1.13
C ASP A 162 15.01 14.45 1.03
N ALA A 163 14.74 13.59 2.01
CA ALA A 163 13.53 12.78 2.02
C ALA A 163 12.31 13.66 2.31
N PRO A 164 11.23 13.58 1.49
CA PRO A 164 9.98 14.23 1.84
C PRO A 164 9.46 13.69 3.18
N LYS A 165 9.01 14.59 4.04
CA LYS A 165 8.40 14.21 5.32
C LYS A 165 7.06 13.55 5.05
N VAL A 166 6.87 12.36 5.59
CA VAL A 166 5.57 11.68 5.54
C VAL A 166 4.66 12.22 6.65
N HIS A 167 3.49 12.73 6.27
CA HIS A 167 2.54 13.32 7.18
C HIS A 167 1.78 12.27 8.00
N SER A 168 1.24 11.27 7.32
CA SER A 168 0.51 10.17 7.96
C SER A 168 0.63 8.86 7.16
N LEU A 169 0.33 7.73 7.81
CA LEU A 169 0.38 6.39 7.22
C LEU A 169 -0.98 5.68 7.32
N GLY A 170 -1.49 5.19 6.20
CA GLY A 170 -2.55 4.19 6.12
C GLY A 170 -1.95 2.82 5.84
N LEU A 171 -1.79 1.99 6.87
CA LEU A 171 -1.30 0.61 6.78
C LEU A 171 -2.50 -0.32 6.68
N LEU A 172 -2.91 -0.63 5.44
CA LEU A 172 -4.12 -1.39 5.16
C LEU A 172 -3.77 -2.88 5.08
N GLN A 173 -4.17 -3.64 6.11
CA GLN A 173 -3.89 -5.06 6.23
C GLN A 173 -2.39 -5.40 6.02
N PRO A 174 -1.47 -4.77 6.80
CA PRO A 174 -0.03 -4.92 6.62
C PRO A 174 0.45 -6.32 6.97
N LEU A 175 1.66 -6.67 6.53
CA LEU A 175 2.30 -7.93 6.92
C LEU A 175 2.59 -7.96 8.43
N PRO A 176 2.27 -9.07 9.14
CA PRO A 176 2.41 -9.17 10.59
C PRO A 176 3.84 -9.37 11.08
N GLY A 177 4.79 -9.73 10.22
CA GLY A 177 6.16 -10.05 10.59
C GLY A 177 7.06 -10.30 9.39
N ARG A 178 8.21 -10.92 9.63
CA ARG A 178 9.19 -11.26 8.59
C ARG A 178 8.64 -12.31 7.64
N TYR A 179 9.06 -12.25 6.38
CA TYR A 179 8.50 -13.09 5.31
C TYR A 179 8.49 -14.59 5.63
N LEU A 180 9.62 -15.14 6.05
CA LEU A 180 9.71 -16.59 6.36
C LEU A 180 8.95 -16.98 7.64
N ASP A 181 8.69 -16.06 8.56
CA ASP A 181 7.85 -16.33 9.74
C ASP A 181 6.38 -16.46 9.32
N ILE A 182 5.90 -15.58 8.42
CA ILE A 182 4.54 -15.66 7.85
C ILE A 182 4.33 -16.98 7.11
N VAL A 183 5.30 -17.37 6.28
CA VAL A 183 5.26 -18.67 5.58
C VAL A 183 5.28 -19.83 6.57
N THR A 184 6.10 -19.74 7.63
CA THR A 184 6.19 -20.77 8.67
C THR A 184 4.86 -20.98 9.37
N ASP A 185 4.13 -19.91 9.67
CA ASP A 185 2.82 -20.01 10.31
C ASP A 185 1.79 -20.69 9.41
N ARG A 186 1.83 -20.41 8.09
CA ARG A 186 0.99 -21.13 7.11
C ARG A 186 1.34 -22.62 7.04
N VAL A 187 2.64 -22.95 6.95
CA VAL A 187 3.11 -24.34 6.93
C VAL A 187 2.70 -25.06 8.21
N ARG A 188 2.81 -24.41 9.37
CA ARG A 188 2.40 -24.98 10.68
C ARG A 188 0.92 -25.32 10.71
N GLY A 189 0.06 -24.51 10.07
CA GLY A 189 -1.39 -24.74 10.04
C GLY A 189 -1.85 -25.82 9.05
N GLN A 190 -1.00 -26.21 8.09
CA GLN A 190 -1.44 -27.05 6.96
C GLN A 190 -0.64 -28.34 6.76
N ALA A 191 0.61 -28.39 7.23
CA ALA A 191 1.54 -29.46 6.94
C ALA A 191 1.60 -30.52 8.06
N SER A 192 2.10 -31.74 7.72
CA SER A 192 2.43 -32.73 8.74
C SER A 192 3.62 -32.27 9.60
N PRO A 193 3.79 -32.83 10.82
CA PRO A 193 4.92 -32.51 11.68
C PRO A 193 6.28 -32.72 11.00
N GLU A 194 6.42 -33.72 10.14
CA GLU A 194 7.64 -34.02 9.40
C GLU A 194 7.96 -32.95 8.37
N VAL A 195 6.95 -32.49 7.61
CA VAL A 195 7.09 -31.40 6.62
C VAL A 195 7.42 -30.09 7.34
N LEU A 196 6.78 -29.81 8.46
CA LEU A 196 7.08 -28.64 9.27
C LEU A 196 8.53 -28.66 9.79
N ALA A 197 9.01 -29.78 10.28
CA ALA A 197 10.40 -29.92 10.75
C ALA A 197 11.42 -29.68 9.62
N GLN A 198 11.16 -30.21 8.41
CA GLN A 198 12.00 -29.97 7.24
C GLN A 198 11.96 -28.50 6.81
N TRP A 199 10.80 -27.86 6.86
CA TRP A 199 10.66 -26.42 6.58
C TRP A 199 11.46 -25.58 7.57
N LEU A 200 11.34 -25.84 8.87
CA LEU A 200 12.08 -25.09 9.91
C LEU A 200 13.59 -25.22 9.73
N ALA A 201 14.09 -26.41 9.40
CA ALA A 201 15.50 -26.61 9.06
C ALA A 201 15.92 -25.83 7.80
N ALA A 202 15.04 -25.75 6.79
CA ALA A 202 15.28 -24.96 5.58
C ALA A 202 15.32 -23.46 5.90
N VAL A 203 14.42 -22.94 6.72
CA VAL A 203 14.42 -21.54 7.17
C VAL A 203 15.70 -21.20 7.90
N ASP A 204 16.16 -22.09 8.81
CA ASP A 204 17.43 -21.91 9.52
C ASP A 204 18.61 -21.86 8.54
N GLN A 205 18.69 -22.79 7.59
CA GLN A 205 19.73 -22.78 6.56
C GLN A 205 19.70 -21.52 5.69
N ILE A 206 18.51 -21.06 5.28
CA ILE A 206 18.37 -19.83 4.50
C ILE A 206 18.88 -18.63 5.28
N ARG A 207 18.49 -18.51 6.56
CA ARG A 207 18.87 -17.38 7.43
C ARG A 207 20.35 -17.39 7.79
N THR A 208 20.95 -18.55 8.00
CA THR A 208 22.34 -18.68 8.47
C THR A 208 23.35 -18.82 7.35
N ALA A 209 23.04 -19.61 6.31
CA ALA A 209 23.96 -19.92 5.22
C ALA A 209 23.62 -19.21 3.89
N GLY A 210 22.45 -18.60 3.76
CA GLY A 210 22.02 -17.94 2.52
C GLY A 210 21.73 -18.91 1.37
N THR A 211 21.47 -20.17 1.66
CA THR A 211 21.26 -21.24 0.67
C THR A 211 20.00 -22.02 0.95
N VAL A 212 19.42 -22.61 -0.10
CA VAL A 212 18.26 -23.49 0.00
C VAL A 212 18.74 -24.95 0.09
N PRO A 213 18.11 -25.81 0.91
CA PRO A 213 18.38 -27.25 0.88
C PRO A 213 18.20 -27.84 -0.51
N ALA A 214 19.02 -28.86 -0.85
CA ALA A 214 18.92 -29.51 -2.15
C ALA A 214 17.55 -30.17 -2.41
N GLN A 215 16.85 -30.52 -1.36
CA GLN A 215 15.49 -31.08 -1.41
C GLN A 215 14.61 -30.36 -0.39
N LEU A 216 13.48 -29.83 -0.89
CA LEU A 216 12.39 -29.29 -0.08
C LEU A 216 11.16 -30.18 -0.28
N PRO A 217 10.26 -30.27 0.72
CA PRO A 217 8.96 -30.88 0.53
C PRO A 217 8.21 -30.29 -0.67
N GLU A 218 7.38 -31.11 -1.29
CA GLU A 218 6.54 -30.69 -2.42
C GLU A 218 5.73 -29.43 -2.06
N GLY A 219 5.65 -28.48 -2.98
CA GLY A 219 4.99 -27.19 -2.79
C GLY A 219 5.86 -26.13 -2.13
N LEU A 220 6.81 -26.46 -1.25
CA LEU A 220 7.66 -25.46 -0.59
C LEU A 220 8.77 -24.94 -1.52
N SER A 221 9.17 -25.71 -2.51
CA SER A 221 10.11 -25.27 -3.56
C SER A 221 9.52 -24.18 -4.48
N ALA A 222 8.21 -24.04 -4.54
CA ALA A 222 7.55 -22.91 -5.21
C ALA A 222 7.72 -21.60 -4.43
N ILE A 223 7.81 -21.67 -3.10
CA ILE A 223 7.97 -20.51 -2.22
C ILE A 223 9.44 -20.05 -2.23
N VAL A 224 10.38 -21.00 -2.05
CA VAL A 224 11.81 -20.70 -2.05
C VAL A 224 12.59 -21.76 -2.82
N ASN A 225 13.48 -21.30 -3.70
CA ASN A 225 14.34 -22.14 -4.52
C ASN A 225 15.64 -21.38 -4.87
N PRO A 226 16.64 -22.01 -5.49
CA PRO A 226 17.89 -21.33 -5.84
C PRO A 226 17.74 -20.10 -6.74
N GLY A 227 16.66 -20.03 -7.52
CA GLY A 227 16.39 -18.91 -8.43
C GLY A 227 15.84 -17.65 -7.74
N ASN A 228 15.18 -17.79 -6.58
CA ASN A 228 14.57 -16.67 -5.84
C ASN A 228 15.11 -16.47 -4.42
N VAL A 229 16.02 -17.33 -3.93
CA VAL A 229 16.49 -17.29 -2.54
C VAL A 229 17.09 -15.95 -2.14
N LYS A 230 17.77 -15.25 -3.06
CA LYS A 230 18.32 -13.92 -2.81
C LYS A 230 17.21 -12.91 -2.45
N ALA A 231 16.14 -12.88 -3.24
CA ALA A 231 14.99 -11.99 -3.00
C ALA A 231 14.24 -12.38 -1.70
N VAL A 232 14.09 -13.69 -1.43
CA VAL A 232 13.51 -14.21 -0.19
C VAL A 232 14.32 -13.79 1.03
N ILE A 233 15.65 -13.91 0.99
CA ILE A 233 16.53 -13.47 2.09
C ILE A 233 16.42 -11.97 2.31
N GLU A 234 16.35 -11.19 1.25
CA GLU A 234 16.21 -9.74 1.33
C GLU A 234 14.88 -9.36 1.97
N ALA A 235 13.77 -9.96 1.52
CA ALA A 235 12.45 -9.75 2.12
C ALA A 235 12.41 -10.19 3.59
N ASP A 236 13.01 -11.35 3.92
CA ASP A 236 13.04 -11.87 5.29
C ASP A 236 13.92 -11.05 6.26
N ARG A 237 14.89 -10.30 5.76
CA ARG A 237 15.71 -9.39 6.58
C ARG A 237 14.93 -8.17 7.06
N ILE A 238 13.87 -7.82 6.38
CA ILE A 238 13.02 -6.70 6.77
C ILE A 238 12.14 -7.15 7.92
N ASP A 239 12.27 -6.45 9.05
CA ASP A 239 11.45 -6.68 10.22
C ASP A 239 10.41 -5.55 10.35
N PRO A 240 9.14 -5.79 10.06
CA PRO A 240 8.10 -4.78 10.20
C PRO A 240 7.96 -4.22 11.62
N LEU A 241 8.32 -5.00 12.65
CA LEU A 241 8.26 -4.55 14.04
C LEU A 241 9.36 -3.52 14.34
N ALA A 242 10.57 -3.77 13.83
CA ALA A 242 11.66 -2.81 13.93
C ALA A 242 11.36 -1.52 13.17
N LEU A 243 10.85 -1.62 11.93
CA LEU A 243 10.43 -0.45 11.15
C LEU A 243 9.35 0.36 11.88
N ALA A 244 8.37 -0.31 12.47
CA ALA A 244 7.32 0.34 13.25
C ALA A 244 7.88 1.07 14.46
N ALA A 245 8.85 0.49 15.16
CA ALA A 245 9.51 1.10 16.31
C ALA A 245 10.35 2.35 15.96
N ASP A 246 10.85 2.40 14.72
CA ASP A 246 11.67 3.51 14.20
C ASP A 246 10.83 4.70 13.69
N LEU A 247 9.49 4.57 13.62
CA LEU A 247 8.64 5.68 13.18
C LEU A 247 8.73 6.87 14.17
N PRO A 248 8.67 8.11 13.68
CA PRO A 248 8.64 9.27 14.57
C PRO A 248 7.45 9.21 15.53
N ALA A 249 7.69 9.52 16.81
CA ALA A 249 6.64 9.55 17.82
C ALA A 249 5.53 10.54 17.44
N GLY A 250 4.27 10.15 17.65
CA GLY A 250 3.11 10.97 17.32
C GLY A 250 2.73 11.02 15.83
N THR A 251 3.44 10.32 14.93
CA THR A 251 3.02 10.19 13.53
C THR A 251 1.61 9.60 13.48
N PRO A 252 0.64 10.22 12.77
CA PRO A 252 -0.68 9.62 12.60
C PRO A 252 -0.58 8.32 11.80
N VAL A 253 -1.10 7.22 12.35
CA VAL A 253 -1.11 5.90 11.71
C VAL A 253 -2.49 5.29 11.80
N LEU A 254 -3.09 4.94 10.65
CA LEU A 254 -4.21 4.02 10.56
C LEU A 254 -3.66 2.63 10.29
N LEU A 255 -4.05 1.64 11.09
CA LEU A 255 -3.78 0.24 10.82
C LEU A 255 -5.12 -0.50 10.75
N THR A 256 -5.36 -1.21 9.64
CA THR A 256 -6.49 -2.13 9.54
C THR A 256 -6.03 -3.57 9.59
N CYS A 257 -6.86 -4.44 10.15
CA CYS A 257 -6.70 -5.88 10.14
C CYS A 257 -8.08 -6.53 9.95
N SER A 258 -8.14 -7.79 9.55
CA SER A 258 -9.41 -8.49 9.38
C SER A 258 -9.35 -9.91 9.93
N ASP A 259 -10.47 -10.41 10.40
CA ASP A 259 -10.63 -11.82 10.82
C ASP A 259 -10.66 -12.76 9.60
N ALA A 260 -11.12 -12.27 8.44
CA ALA A 260 -11.17 -13.04 7.20
C ALA A 260 -9.83 -13.08 6.46
N ASP A 261 -8.99 -12.05 6.58
CA ASP A 261 -7.71 -11.96 5.86
C ASP A 261 -6.71 -13.04 6.30
N GLY A 262 -6.37 -13.94 5.39
CA GLY A 262 -5.40 -15.01 5.65
C GLY A 262 -3.96 -14.54 5.92
N GLN A 263 -3.62 -13.28 5.61
CA GLN A 263 -2.29 -12.71 5.77
C GLN A 263 -2.19 -11.71 6.91
N ALA A 264 -3.26 -10.93 7.18
CA ALA A 264 -3.27 -9.81 8.13
C ALA A 264 -4.35 -9.96 9.20
N ARG A 265 -4.47 -11.15 9.79
CA ARG A 265 -5.39 -11.38 10.92
C ARG A 265 -5.04 -10.48 12.09
N CYS A 266 -6.05 -9.90 12.72
CA CYS A 266 -5.86 -8.97 13.85
C CYS A 266 -5.04 -9.60 14.99
N GLU A 267 -5.20 -10.90 15.25
CA GLU A 267 -4.40 -11.60 16.24
C GLU A 267 -2.90 -11.63 15.88
N ALA A 268 -2.57 -11.91 14.63
CA ALA A 268 -1.19 -11.94 14.14
C ALA A 268 -0.54 -10.54 14.14
N LEU A 269 -1.32 -9.48 13.96
CA LEU A 269 -0.86 -8.09 13.96
C LEU A 269 -0.67 -7.48 15.35
N ARG A 270 -1.05 -8.15 16.44
CA ARG A 270 -0.87 -7.63 17.82
C ARG A 270 0.57 -7.15 18.12
N PRO A 271 1.65 -7.86 17.72
CA PRO A 271 3.02 -7.36 17.94
C PRO A 271 3.29 -6.05 17.19
N LEU A 272 2.83 -5.93 15.94
CA LEU A 272 2.98 -4.70 15.14
C LEU A 272 2.19 -3.53 15.75
N ILE A 273 0.94 -3.78 16.18
CA ILE A 273 0.10 -2.81 16.90
C ILE A 273 0.82 -2.33 18.16
N GLN A 274 1.46 -3.24 18.91
CA GLN A 274 2.23 -2.88 20.11
C GLN A 274 3.46 -2.02 19.77
N ALA A 275 4.18 -2.34 18.70
CA ALA A 275 5.35 -1.57 18.25
C ALA A 275 4.96 -0.14 17.82
N LEU A 276 3.76 0.06 17.29
CA LEU A 276 3.23 1.35 16.83
C LEU A 276 2.66 2.24 17.95
N LYS A 277 2.59 1.79 19.21
CA LYS A 277 1.89 2.55 20.28
C LYS A 277 2.47 3.93 20.61
N HIS A 278 3.71 4.22 20.21
CA HIS A 278 4.33 5.54 20.38
C HIS A 278 3.89 6.55 19.31
N THR A 279 3.20 6.09 18.27
CA THR A 279 2.59 6.91 17.22
C THR A 279 1.17 7.33 17.61
N ALA A 280 0.54 8.23 16.85
CA ALA A 280 -0.89 8.53 16.98
C ALA A 280 -1.71 7.46 16.26
N LEU A 281 -1.70 6.25 16.83
CA LEU A 281 -2.24 5.03 16.23
C LEU A 281 -3.77 4.97 16.33
N THR A 282 -4.41 4.71 15.20
CA THR A 282 -5.81 4.29 15.09
C THR A 282 -5.83 2.85 14.54
N VAL A 283 -6.40 1.91 15.30
CA VAL A 283 -6.57 0.51 14.85
C VAL A 283 -8.03 0.30 14.52
N VAL A 284 -8.31 -0.29 13.36
CA VAL A 284 -9.66 -0.70 12.94
C VAL A 284 -9.64 -2.19 12.62
N GLU A 285 -10.37 -2.95 13.42
CA GLU A 285 -10.61 -4.36 13.18
C GLU A 285 -11.82 -4.51 12.25
N LEU A 286 -11.62 -5.19 11.12
CA LEU A 286 -12.62 -5.39 10.07
C LEU A 286 -13.21 -6.80 10.19
N ASP A 287 -14.50 -6.93 9.93
CA ASP A 287 -15.23 -8.20 9.99
C ASP A 287 -15.57 -8.68 8.58
N GLY A 288 -15.11 -9.88 8.21
CA GLY A 288 -15.38 -10.49 6.90
C GLY A 288 -14.79 -9.75 5.70
N VAL A 289 -13.71 -8.98 5.89
CA VAL A 289 -13.05 -8.23 4.81
C VAL A 289 -11.82 -8.98 4.33
N SER A 290 -11.76 -9.26 3.02
CA SER A 290 -10.64 -9.94 2.36
C SER A 290 -9.39 -9.08 2.29
N HIS A 291 -8.25 -9.72 1.94
CA HIS A 291 -6.96 -9.04 1.77
C HIS A 291 -6.97 -7.91 0.73
N VAL A 292 -7.87 -7.96 -0.25
CA VAL A 292 -8.05 -6.91 -1.27
C VAL A 292 -9.04 -5.81 -0.86
N LEU A 293 -9.37 -5.72 0.43
CA LEU A 293 -10.20 -4.67 1.05
C LEU A 293 -11.69 -4.72 0.65
N ARG A 294 -12.22 -5.90 0.34
CA ARG A 294 -13.63 -6.13 -0.04
C ARG A 294 -14.34 -7.01 0.96
N ASP A 295 -15.66 -6.88 1.05
CA ASP A 295 -16.48 -7.79 1.83
C ASP A 295 -16.46 -9.19 1.18
N ASP A 296 -15.62 -10.07 1.70
CA ASP A 296 -15.50 -11.49 1.34
C ASP A 296 -14.92 -12.25 2.54
N PRO A 297 -15.77 -12.88 3.35
CA PRO A 297 -15.33 -13.62 4.53
C PRO A 297 -14.53 -14.89 4.19
N THR A 298 -14.47 -15.27 2.92
CA THR A 298 -13.70 -16.46 2.48
C THR A 298 -12.26 -16.12 2.11
N ASP A 299 -11.94 -14.84 1.86
CA ASP A 299 -10.66 -14.36 1.34
C ASP A 299 -10.16 -15.19 0.15
N ASN A 300 -11.09 -15.58 -0.74
CA ASN A 300 -10.76 -16.42 -1.86
C ASN A 300 -10.23 -15.60 -3.04
N VAL A 301 -8.99 -15.87 -3.45
CA VAL A 301 -8.35 -15.21 -4.59
C VAL A 301 -9.19 -15.23 -5.87
N ALA A 302 -10.02 -16.26 -6.07
CA ALA A 302 -10.93 -16.33 -7.22
C ALA A 302 -12.01 -15.22 -7.23
N ASN A 303 -12.27 -14.60 -6.07
CA ASN A 303 -13.24 -13.52 -5.93
C ASN A 303 -12.60 -12.13 -6.03
N TYR A 304 -11.27 -12.03 -6.01
CA TYR A 304 -10.57 -10.74 -5.95
C TYR A 304 -10.85 -9.83 -7.14
N ALA A 305 -11.09 -10.39 -8.32
CA ALA A 305 -11.34 -9.65 -9.56
C ALA A 305 -12.84 -9.52 -9.93
N ASN A 306 -13.76 -9.73 -8.98
CA ASN A 306 -15.20 -9.68 -9.25
C ASN A 306 -15.77 -8.27 -9.50
N GLY A 307 -14.96 -7.21 -9.29
CA GLY A 307 -15.33 -5.82 -9.55
C GLY A 307 -16.11 -5.14 -8.41
N ASP A 308 -16.28 -5.79 -7.26
CA ASP A 308 -16.98 -5.21 -6.12
C ASP A 308 -16.28 -3.95 -5.59
N PRO A 309 -17.00 -3.03 -4.95
CA PRO A 309 -16.42 -1.86 -4.30
C PRO A 309 -15.57 -2.25 -3.07
N LEU A 310 -14.77 -1.30 -2.58
CA LEU A 310 -14.14 -1.42 -1.26
C LEU A 310 -15.22 -1.64 -0.19
N SER A 311 -14.89 -2.44 0.82
CA SER A 311 -15.77 -2.64 1.97
C SER A 311 -16.17 -1.31 2.61
N PRO A 312 -17.45 -1.10 2.94
CA PRO A 312 -17.89 0.08 3.68
C PRO A 312 -17.15 0.28 5.01
N GLN A 313 -16.63 -0.80 5.63
CA GLN A 313 -15.81 -0.71 6.82
C GLN A 313 -14.45 -0.07 6.54
N VAL A 314 -13.82 -0.43 5.41
CA VAL A 314 -12.56 0.18 4.95
C VAL A 314 -12.78 1.65 4.59
N VAL A 315 -13.87 1.96 3.88
CA VAL A 315 -14.26 3.34 3.55
C VAL A 315 -14.41 4.15 4.83
N SER A 316 -15.19 3.68 5.82
CA SER A 316 -15.36 4.36 7.11
C SER A 316 -14.05 4.55 7.88
N ALA A 317 -13.14 3.58 7.83
CA ALA A 317 -11.84 3.68 8.49
C ALA A 317 -10.99 4.81 7.89
N ILE A 318 -10.99 4.92 6.56
CA ILE A 318 -10.27 5.95 5.83
C ILE A 318 -10.92 7.32 6.04
N ASP A 319 -12.26 7.43 5.92
CA ASP A 319 -13.03 8.66 6.16
C ASP A 319 -12.75 9.24 7.55
N GLY A 320 -12.67 8.38 8.58
CA GLY A 320 -12.37 8.79 9.94
C GLY A 320 -10.89 9.14 10.20
N PHE A 321 -10.01 8.88 9.23
CA PHE A 321 -8.57 9.08 9.36
C PHE A 321 -8.02 10.19 8.46
N VAL A 322 -8.55 10.38 7.27
CA VAL A 322 -8.11 11.43 6.33
C VAL A 322 -8.21 12.80 6.97
N GLY A 323 -7.10 13.56 6.92
CA GLY A 323 -7.03 14.93 7.49
C GLY A 323 -6.54 15.01 8.95
N LYS A 324 -6.13 13.87 9.54
CA LYS A 324 -5.49 13.86 10.87
C LYS A 324 -4.04 14.29 10.80
#